data_2ed6248c33f451243f63c57cc76a1f4f
#
_entry.id   2ed6248c33f451243f63c57cc76a1f4f
#
_cell.length_a   1.000
_cell.length_b   1.000
_cell.length_c   1.000
_cell.angle_alpha   90.00
_cell.angle_beta   90.00
_cell.angle_gamma   90.00
#
_symmetry.space_group_name_H-M   'P 1'
#
loop_
_entity.id
_entity.type
_entity.pdbx_description
1 polymer ?
#
loop_
_entity_poly.entity_id
_entity_poly.type
_entity_poly.pdbx_seq_one_letter_code
_entity_poly.pdbx_strand_id
1 'polypeptide(L)'
;MKLRTQISLLTAFLSAIPVFVLGGVAIFSTQRTFNDSVDSSLIATVREPRLLKDLRGNDIGPIRGLGDSFISIARFEPDGTLTVLRSAGNLKDEESFPELTQDEILASSKNIITVKDDEEYRILTFEGRRNEVYVLAASLKGSQRVVEQLIGRTAIAALLIALLTGAISWFFVSRFFKPVNQIVDAAHAVALGDFSRQMPNAKKGSEFGELTNAINKMMSSIRQFVSDASHELRTPLTVIRGYSEILQKSNIDKEQRDRAISRIETESLRMEKLVKDLLTLTKSDSAALINFTNINLSKIIEEYFQDLNIQNPNRQVILNINKNVVLKADEEAIRQLFSNIVQNIIRHTPQDSKVEVNLKQNVDSIEIEIEDSGPGIPQNARNEVFERFSRLDESRSRDTGGFGLGMSIIKSVVDKHQGKIFLEDSKFGGLKIKLIFKN
;
A
#
# COMPACT_ATOMS: atom_id res chain seq x y z
N MET A 1 -7.44 8.62 -15.64
CA MET A 1 -5.99 8.43 -15.92
C MET A 1 -5.46 7.31 -15.04
N LYS A 2 -4.58 6.42 -15.55
CA LYS A 2 -3.97 5.37 -14.72
C LYS A 2 -3.05 6.02 -13.68
N LEU A 3 -3.00 5.50 -12.46
CA LEU A 3 -2.20 6.01 -11.33
C LEU A 3 -0.74 6.32 -11.71
N ARG A 4 -0.13 5.46 -12.55
CA ARG A 4 1.23 5.65 -13.08
C ARG A 4 1.42 6.97 -13.81
N THR A 5 0.43 7.38 -14.62
CA THR A 5 0.47 8.63 -15.39
C THR A 5 0.39 9.83 -14.46
N GLN A 6 -0.45 9.76 -13.44
CA GLN A 6 -0.59 10.83 -12.44
C GLN A 6 0.70 11.04 -11.64
N ILE A 7 1.31 9.95 -11.15
CA ILE A 7 2.57 10.01 -10.41
C ILE A 7 3.69 10.58 -11.29
N SER A 8 3.82 10.10 -12.54
CA SER A 8 4.89 10.57 -13.44
C SER A 8 4.73 12.04 -13.82
N LEU A 9 3.51 12.53 -14.02
CA LEU A 9 3.24 13.95 -14.25
C LEU A 9 3.51 14.79 -13.01
N LEU A 10 3.11 14.31 -11.84
CA LEU A 10 3.36 15.01 -10.58
C LEU A 10 4.86 15.12 -10.28
N THR A 11 5.63 14.07 -10.48
CA THR A 11 7.09 14.09 -10.28
C THR A 11 7.78 14.99 -11.29
N ALA A 12 7.36 14.98 -12.56
CA ALA A 12 7.87 15.89 -13.59
C ALA A 12 7.60 17.36 -13.22
N PHE A 13 6.40 17.67 -12.76
CA PHE A 13 6.03 19.03 -12.32
C PHE A 13 6.84 19.46 -11.10
N LEU A 14 6.90 18.64 -10.07
CA LEU A 14 7.64 18.95 -8.84
C LEU A 14 9.14 19.14 -9.08
N SER A 15 9.74 18.42 -10.04
CA SER A 15 11.15 18.54 -10.35
C SER A 15 11.49 19.84 -11.10
N ALA A 16 10.54 20.45 -11.80
CA ALA A 16 10.73 21.73 -12.48
C ALA A 16 10.75 22.92 -11.50
N ILE A 17 10.04 22.85 -10.38
CA ILE A 17 9.93 23.97 -9.42
C ILE A 17 11.29 24.46 -8.90
N PRO A 18 12.22 23.61 -8.41
CA PRO A 18 13.53 24.07 -7.94
C PRO A 18 14.33 24.75 -9.04
N VAL A 19 14.20 24.31 -10.29
CA VAL A 19 14.90 24.92 -11.42
C VAL A 19 14.39 26.33 -11.68
N PHE A 20 13.09 26.55 -11.65
CA PHE A 20 12.49 27.89 -11.79
C PHE A 20 12.86 28.80 -10.62
N VAL A 21 12.85 28.27 -9.39
CA VAL A 21 13.24 29.06 -8.22
C VAL A 21 14.70 29.46 -8.29
N LEU A 22 15.61 28.53 -8.56
CA LEU A 22 17.03 28.80 -8.69
C LEU A 22 17.31 29.74 -9.89
N GLY A 23 16.66 29.51 -11.03
CA GLY A 23 16.73 30.38 -12.19
C GLY A 23 16.26 31.79 -11.89
N GLY A 24 15.14 31.95 -11.20
CA GLY A 24 14.63 33.24 -10.77
C GLY A 24 15.59 34.00 -9.84
N VAL A 25 16.16 33.29 -8.85
CA VAL A 25 17.19 33.86 -7.96
C VAL A 25 18.44 34.28 -8.74
N ALA A 26 18.91 33.46 -9.69
CA ALA A 26 20.05 33.76 -10.50
C ALA A 26 19.80 35.00 -11.41
N ILE A 27 18.64 35.08 -12.06
CA ILE A 27 18.23 36.21 -12.88
C ILE A 27 18.19 37.50 -12.05
N PHE A 28 17.50 37.46 -10.88
CA PHE A 28 17.41 38.60 -9.98
C PHE A 28 18.79 39.06 -9.48
N SER A 29 19.63 38.11 -9.05
CA SER A 29 20.98 38.39 -8.57
C SER A 29 21.86 39.02 -9.71
N THR A 30 21.79 38.45 -10.93
CA THR A 30 22.54 38.97 -12.07
C THR A 30 22.10 40.38 -12.43
N GLN A 31 20.79 40.65 -12.50
CA GLN A 31 20.24 41.97 -12.77
C GLN A 31 20.65 43.00 -11.72
N ARG A 32 20.58 42.64 -10.44
CA ARG A 32 21.02 43.51 -9.35
C ARG A 32 22.51 43.81 -9.43
N THR A 33 23.35 42.80 -9.57
CA THR A 33 24.80 42.95 -9.69
C THR A 33 25.18 43.83 -10.88
N PHE A 34 24.48 43.68 -12.00
CA PHE A 34 24.72 44.48 -13.19
C PHE A 34 24.34 45.96 -12.94
N ASN A 35 23.18 46.22 -12.35
CA ASN A 35 22.77 47.58 -12.00
C ASN A 35 23.74 48.23 -11.03
N ASP A 36 24.16 47.52 -9.97
CA ASP A 36 25.13 47.99 -8.99
C ASP A 36 26.50 48.31 -9.66
N SER A 37 26.90 47.51 -10.63
CA SER A 37 28.12 47.68 -11.42
C SER A 37 28.04 48.94 -12.31
N VAL A 38 26.90 49.14 -12.98
CA VAL A 38 26.65 50.34 -13.78
C VAL A 38 26.61 51.58 -12.95
N ASP A 39 25.92 51.55 -11.79
CA ASP A 39 25.85 52.65 -10.86
C ASP A 39 27.24 53.03 -10.32
N SER A 40 28.03 52.03 -9.96
CA SER A 40 29.43 52.24 -9.54
C SER A 40 30.28 52.88 -10.63
N SER A 41 30.07 52.48 -11.90
CA SER A 41 30.77 53.07 -13.06
C SER A 41 30.36 54.50 -13.31
N LEU A 42 29.08 54.86 -13.19
CA LEU A 42 28.58 56.23 -13.32
C LEU A 42 29.18 57.13 -12.20
N ILE A 43 29.18 56.66 -10.97
CA ILE A 43 29.76 57.41 -9.81
C ILE A 43 31.28 57.59 -10.00
N ALA A 44 31.99 56.53 -10.44
CA ALA A 44 33.43 56.60 -10.65
C ALA A 44 33.77 57.60 -11.77
N THR A 45 32.97 57.65 -12.82
CA THR A 45 33.13 58.58 -13.96
C THR A 45 33.01 60.06 -13.50
N VAL A 46 32.01 60.35 -12.65
CA VAL A 46 31.85 61.71 -12.08
C VAL A 46 33.03 62.12 -11.19
N ARG A 47 33.64 61.15 -10.49
CA ARG A 47 34.79 61.42 -9.59
C ARG A 47 36.12 61.54 -10.33
N GLU A 48 36.20 61.28 -11.60
CA GLU A 48 37.45 61.32 -12.35
C GLU A 48 37.85 62.77 -12.65
N PRO A 49 39.01 63.25 -12.17
CA PRO A 49 39.42 64.66 -12.34
C PRO A 49 39.64 65.07 -13.80
N ARG A 50 39.92 64.11 -14.68
CA ARG A 50 40.15 64.36 -16.13
C ARG A 50 38.84 64.68 -16.84
N LEU A 51 37.72 64.07 -16.45
CA LEU A 51 36.42 64.30 -17.09
C LEU A 51 36.05 65.78 -17.10
N LEU A 52 36.18 66.47 -15.96
CA LEU A 52 35.88 67.91 -15.82
C LEU A 52 36.83 68.81 -16.65
N LYS A 53 38.01 68.29 -17.03
CA LYS A 53 38.98 69.02 -17.87
C LYS A 53 38.70 68.76 -19.38
N ASP A 54 38.34 67.54 -19.72
CA ASP A 54 38.08 67.13 -21.10
C ASP A 54 36.70 67.64 -21.57
N LEU A 55 35.73 67.86 -20.72
CA LEU A 55 34.44 68.50 -21.01
C LEU A 55 34.61 69.95 -21.55
N ARG A 56 35.82 70.60 -21.39
CA ARG A 56 36.14 71.90 -21.92
C ARG A 56 36.74 71.88 -23.33
N GLY A 57 37.23 70.70 -23.77
CA GLY A 57 38.08 70.63 -25.00
C GLY A 57 37.41 70.07 -26.22
N ASN A 58 36.14 69.80 -26.24
CA ASN A 58 35.44 69.13 -27.38
C ASN A 58 36.01 67.78 -27.80
N ASP A 59 37.02 67.24 -27.13
CA ASP A 59 37.67 65.98 -27.46
C ASP A 59 37.60 65.01 -26.26
N ILE A 60 36.38 64.56 -25.96
CA ILE A 60 36.14 63.61 -24.91
C ILE A 60 36.40 62.20 -25.47
N GLY A 61 37.52 61.58 -25.04
CA GLY A 61 37.80 60.15 -25.35
C GLY A 61 36.69 59.21 -24.90
N PRO A 62 36.63 57.97 -25.44
CA PRO A 62 35.58 57.03 -25.05
C PRO A 62 35.62 56.71 -23.57
N ILE A 63 34.49 56.95 -22.85
CA ILE A 63 34.36 56.60 -21.44
C ILE A 63 33.81 55.20 -21.42
N ARG A 64 34.67 54.23 -21.08
CA ARG A 64 34.27 52.87 -20.88
C ARG A 64 33.80 52.66 -19.42
N GLY A 65 32.55 52.28 -19.27
CA GLY A 65 32.09 51.74 -17.99
C GLY A 65 32.69 50.36 -17.71
N LEU A 66 32.54 49.85 -16.50
CA LEU A 66 32.85 48.45 -16.15
C LEU A 66 31.92 47.54 -16.95
N GLY A 67 32.50 46.55 -17.70
CA GLY A 67 31.78 45.76 -18.68
C GLY A 67 31.57 46.54 -20.00
N ASP A 68 30.98 45.98 -21.01
CA ASP A 68 30.74 46.60 -22.31
C ASP A 68 29.69 47.74 -22.31
N SER A 69 29.40 48.32 -21.15
CA SER A 69 28.49 49.47 -21.03
C SER A 69 29.23 50.75 -21.36
N PHE A 70 28.79 51.42 -22.40
CA PHE A 70 29.31 52.75 -22.78
C PHE A 70 28.47 53.83 -22.06
N ILE A 71 29.15 54.88 -21.59
CA ILE A 71 28.50 55.99 -20.91
C ILE A 71 28.40 57.17 -21.90
N SER A 72 27.18 57.62 -22.13
CA SER A 72 26.88 58.85 -22.90
C SER A 72 26.84 60.06 -21.96
N ILE A 73 27.25 61.19 -22.44
CA ILE A 73 27.23 62.45 -21.70
C ILE A 73 26.49 63.50 -22.49
N ALA A 74 25.57 64.22 -21.81
CA ALA A 74 24.91 65.38 -22.37
C ALA A 74 25.04 66.55 -21.38
N ARG A 75 25.00 67.77 -21.86
CA ARG A 75 24.92 69.01 -21.09
C ARG A 75 23.47 69.50 -21.15
N PHE A 76 22.94 69.84 -19.99
CA PHE A 76 21.63 70.46 -19.87
C PHE A 76 21.79 71.98 -19.99
N GLU A 77 21.25 72.60 -21.02
CA GLU A 77 21.33 74.00 -21.28
C GLU A 77 20.24 74.80 -20.51
N PRO A 78 20.47 76.13 -20.25
CA PRO A 78 19.51 76.93 -19.50
C PRO A 78 18.15 77.11 -20.21
N ASP A 79 18.09 76.88 -21.50
CA ASP A 79 16.87 76.88 -22.30
C ASP A 79 16.01 75.61 -22.19
N GLY A 80 16.47 74.62 -21.42
CA GLY A 80 15.81 73.36 -21.21
C GLY A 80 16.17 72.29 -22.26
N THR A 81 17.11 72.54 -23.14
CA THR A 81 17.56 71.57 -24.15
C THR A 81 18.74 70.72 -23.65
N LEU A 82 18.85 69.48 -24.12
CA LEU A 82 19.96 68.58 -23.88
C LEU A 82 20.91 68.60 -25.10
N THR A 83 22.13 69.07 -24.88
CA THR A 83 23.16 68.97 -25.92
C THR A 83 24.04 67.78 -25.67
N VAL A 84 23.91 66.72 -26.51
CA VAL A 84 24.72 65.50 -26.39
C VAL A 84 26.17 65.86 -26.75
N LEU A 85 27.04 65.75 -25.75
CA LEU A 85 28.46 65.98 -25.91
C LEU A 85 29.16 64.75 -26.48
N ARG A 86 28.68 63.56 -26.09
CA ARG A 86 29.16 62.33 -26.60
C ARG A 86 28.13 61.20 -26.41
N SER A 87 27.89 60.43 -27.46
CA SER A 87 27.11 59.19 -27.37
C SER A 87 28.02 57.97 -27.21
N ALA A 88 27.56 57.01 -26.48
CA ALA A 88 28.23 55.75 -26.31
C ALA A 88 27.97 54.87 -27.55
N GLY A 89 28.97 54.71 -28.40
CA GLY A 89 28.85 53.84 -29.56
C GLY A 89 29.93 54.08 -30.60
N ASN A 90 30.11 53.19 -31.53
CA ASN A 90 30.91 53.41 -32.74
C ASN A 90 30.25 54.53 -33.56
N LEU A 91 31.02 55.46 -34.02
CA LEU A 91 30.69 56.71 -34.76
C LEU A 91 29.69 56.61 -35.92
N LYS A 92 28.93 55.48 -36.08
CA LYS A 92 27.99 55.28 -37.19
C LYS A 92 26.56 54.97 -36.76
N ASP A 93 26.34 54.53 -35.53
CA ASP A 93 24.98 54.38 -35.00
C ASP A 93 24.78 55.53 -34.02
N GLU A 94 23.95 56.49 -34.40
CA GLU A 94 23.33 57.45 -33.48
C GLU A 94 22.43 56.66 -32.51
N GLU A 95 23.02 55.89 -31.60
CA GLU A 95 22.30 55.48 -30.41
C GLU A 95 21.99 56.75 -29.65
N SER A 96 20.79 57.20 -29.83
CA SER A 96 20.25 58.45 -29.29
C SER A 96 20.40 58.41 -27.77
N PHE A 97 20.93 59.50 -27.23
CA PHE A 97 20.81 59.75 -25.82
C PHE A 97 19.32 59.72 -25.47
N PRO A 98 18.91 59.09 -24.34
CA PRO A 98 17.49 58.97 -24.02
C PRO A 98 16.81 60.34 -23.97
N GLU A 99 15.57 60.41 -24.45
CA GLU A 99 14.73 61.59 -24.24
C GLU A 99 14.40 61.72 -22.78
N LEU A 100 14.77 62.83 -22.14
CA LEU A 100 14.62 63.04 -20.73
C LEU A 100 13.70 64.23 -20.44
N THR A 101 12.81 64.05 -19.50
CA THR A 101 12.00 65.14 -18.98
C THR A 101 12.77 65.92 -17.89
N GLN A 102 12.38 67.17 -17.64
CA GLN A 102 13.01 68.01 -16.60
C GLN A 102 12.89 67.38 -15.20
N ASP A 103 11.78 66.70 -14.92
CA ASP A 103 11.57 65.99 -13.62
C ASP A 103 12.51 64.80 -13.46
N GLU A 104 12.82 64.07 -14.51
CA GLU A 104 13.81 62.96 -14.47
C GLU A 104 15.22 63.47 -14.30
N ILE A 105 15.61 64.59 -14.91
CA ILE A 105 16.91 65.22 -14.72
C ILE A 105 17.05 65.71 -13.25
N LEU A 106 16.03 66.31 -12.70
CA LEU A 106 16.00 66.75 -11.29
C LEU A 106 16.04 65.55 -10.30
N ALA A 107 15.32 64.47 -10.61
CA ALA A 107 15.35 63.26 -9.80
C ALA A 107 16.73 62.59 -9.84
N SER A 108 17.38 62.55 -11.00
CA SER A 108 18.69 61.94 -11.19
C SER A 108 19.85 62.73 -10.57
N SER A 109 19.62 63.98 -10.19
CA SER A 109 20.60 64.78 -9.43
C SER A 109 20.75 64.32 -7.98
N LYS A 110 19.73 63.69 -7.42
CA LYS A 110 19.73 63.21 -6.03
C LYS A 110 20.12 61.71 -5.95
N ASN A 111 19.65 60.90 -6.89
CA ASN A 111 19.90 59.47 -6.92
C ASN A 111 20.01 58.99 -8.37
N ILE A 112 20.74 57.87 -8.59
CA ILE A 112 20.74 57.24 -9.91
C ILE A 112 19.34 56.66 -10.16
N ILE A 113 18.74 57.02 -11.27
CA ILE A 113 17.40 56.54 -11.67
C ILE A 113 17.46 55.67 -12.90
N THR A 114 16.44 54.83 -13.09
CA THR A 114 16.25 54.11 -14.36
C THR A 114 15.19 54.82 -15.17
N VAL A 115 15.53 55.19 -16.39
CA VAL A 115 14.59 55.76 -17.37
C VAL A 115 14.39 54.77 -18.49
N LYS A 116 13.17 54.65 -18.96
CA LYS A 116 12.80 53.78 -20.05
C LYS A 116 12.35 54.64 -21.24
N ASP A 117 13.12 54.57 -22.30
CA ASP A 117 12.83 55.12 -23.61
C ASP A 117 12.71 53.90 -24.59
N ASP A 118 13.39 53.90 -25.71
CA ASP A 118 13.51 52.69 -26.56
C ASP A 118 14.25 51.56 -25.85
N GLU A 119 15.17 51.93 -24.98
CA GLU A 119 15.93 51.01 -24.07
C GLU A 119 15.86 51.51 -22.64
N GLU A 120 16.29 50.67 -21.70
CA GLU A 120 16.46 51.11 -20.31
C GLU A 120 17.83 51.67 -20.07
N TYR A 121 17.86 52.86 -19.48
CA TYR A 121 19.10 53.62 -19.14
C TYR A 121 19.17 53.87 -17.63
N ARG A 122 20.42 53.80 -17.11
CA ARG A 122 20.72 54.31 -15.76
C ARG A 122 21.26 55.72 -15.93
N ILE A 123 20.70 56.67 -15.20
CA ILE A 123 20.99 58.10 -15.38
C ILE A 123 21.47 58.69 -14.04
N LEU A 124 22.54 59.52 -14.16
CA LEU A 124 23.11 60.29 -13.07
C LEU A 124 23.36 61.71 -13.52
N THR A 125 22.77 62.69 -12.85
CA THR A 125 23.02 64.10 -13.10
C THR A 125 24.00 64.66 -12.06
N PHE A 126 24.93 65.47 -12.50
CA PHE A 126 25.89 66.14 -11.64
C PHE A 126 26.15 67.59 -12.07
N GLU A 127 26.50 68.44 -11.12
CA GLU A 127 26.86 69.83 -11.38
C GLU A 127 28.35 69.95 -11.65
N GLY A 128 28.67 70.59 -12.77
CA GLY A 128 30.01 70.96 -13.13
C GLY A 128 30.45 72.30 -12.55
N ARG A 129 31.65 72.82 -12.97
CA ARG A 129 32.10 74.18 -12.59
C ARG A 129 31.31 75.24 -13.36
N ARG A 130 30.87 76.32 -12.75
CA ARG A 130 30.06 77.42 -13.31
C ARG A 130 28.57 77.14 -13.42
N ASN A 131 28.00 76.26 -12.59
CA ASN A 131 26.58 75.92 -12.57
C ASN A 131 26.11 75.21 -13.86
N GLU A 132 27.02 74.59 -14.65
CA GLU A 132 26.67 73.75 -15.80
C GLU A 132 26.19 72.40 -15.27
N VAL A 133 25.06 71.91 -15.81
CA VAL A 133 24.49 70.61 -15.41
C VAL A 133 24.78 69.56 -16.47
N TYR A 134 25.35 68.44 -16.09
CA TYR A 134 25.68 67.34 -16.97
C TYR A 134 24.89 66.09 -16.61
N VAL A 135 24.49 65.37 -17.62
CA VAL A 135 23.72 64.08 -17.49
C VAL A 135 24.56 62.97 -18.06
N LEU A 136 24.81 61.94 -17.26
CA LEU A 136 25.41 60.70 -17.68
C LEU A 136 24.30 59.65 -17.89
N ALA A 137 24.32 58.94 -19.03
CA ALA A 137 23.41 57.87 -19.32
C ALA A 137 24.18 56.60 -19.67
N ALA A 138 23.83 55.48 -19.07
CA ALA A 138 24.40 54.17 -19.40
C ALA A 138 23.27 53.19 -19.81
N SER A 139 23.39 52.62 -21.02
CA SER A 139 22.40 51.65 -21.53
C SER A 139 22.50 50.33 -20.79
N LEU A 140 21.33 49.76 -20.43
CA LEU A 140 21.17 48.41 -19.84
C LEU A 140 20.96 47.33 -20.91
N LYS A 141 21.05 47.62 -22.20
CA LYS A 141 20.84 46.68 -23.33
C LYS A 141 21.67 45.40 -23.20
N GLY A 142 22.93 45.54 -22.77
CA GLY A 142 23.82 44.38 -22.50
C GLY A 142 23.29 43.49 -21.41
N SER A 143 22.78 44.07 -20.31
CA SER A 143 22.17 43.38 -19.20
C SER A 143 20.92 42.64 -19.62
N GLN A 144 20.03 43.27 -20.36
CA GLN A 144 18.78 42.70 -20.82
C GLN A 144 19.02 41.45 -21.71
N ARG A 145 20.00 41.50 -22.63
CA ARG A 145 20.36 40.31 -23.44
C ARG A 145 20.84 39.14 -22.61
N VAL A 146 21.64 39.37 -21.57
CA VAL A 146 22.12 38.33 -20.66
C VAL A 146 20.95 37.73 -19.89
N VAL A 147 20.04 38.57 -19.39
CA VAL A 147 18.83 38.11 -18.66
C VAL A 147 17.92 37.27 -19.57
N GLU A 148 17.66 37.72 -20.79
CA GLU A 148 16.87 36.96 -21.79
C GLU A 148 17.49 35.58 -22.09
N GLN A 149 18.82 35.54 -22.27
CA GLN A 149 19.52 34.26 -22.46
C GLN A 149 19.42 33.35 -21.24
N LEU A 150 19.50 33.90 -20.01
CA LEU A 150 19.34 33.16 -18.79
C LEU A 150 17.91 32.61 -18.68
N ILE A 151 16.89 33.40 -18.98
CA ILE A 151 15.49 32.95 -19.03
C ILE A 151 15.33 31.78 -20.00
N GLY A 152 15.81 31.92 -21.21
CA GLY A 152 15.76 30.88 -22.25
C GLY A 152 16.45 29.58 -21.80
N ARG A 153 17.66 29.68 -21.25
CA ARG A 153 18.45 28.54 -20.78
C ARG A 153 17.78 27.84 -19.59
N THR A 154 17.25 28.60 -18.63
CA THR A 154 16.54 28.03 -17.46
C THR A 154 15.24 27.36 -17.88
N ALA A 155 14.49 27.91 -18.82
CA ALA A 155 13.28 27.29 -19.34
C ALA A 155 13.58 25.96 -20.05
N ILE A 156 14.64 25.92 -20.90
CA ILE A 156 15.08 24.69 -21.57
C ILE A 156 15.54 23.65 -20.54
N ALA A 157 16.35 24.06 -19.56
CA ALA A 157 16.82 23.16 -18.50
C ALA A 157 15.65 22.58 -17.69
N ALA A 158 14.67 23.39 -17.30
CA ALA A 158 13.48 22.95 -16.58
C ALA A 158 12.68 21.93 -17.41
N LEU A 159 12.50 22.17 -18.72
CA LEU A 159 11.81 21.24 -19.60
C LEU A 159 12.55 19.90 -19.72
N LEU A 160 13.86 19.92 -19.91
CA LEU A 160 14.66 18.69 -20.01
C LEU A 160 14.64 17.88 -18.71
N ILE A 161 14.74 18.54 -17.55
CA ILE A 161 14.67 17.90 -16.25
C ILE A 161 13.28 17.30 -16.04
N ALA A 162 12.20 18.01 -16.38
CA ALA A 162 10.84 17.51 -16.27
C ALA A 162 10.60 16.28 -17.17
N LEU A 163 11.09 16.31 -18.41
CA LEU A 163 10.99 15.16 -19.32
C LEU A 163 11.78 13.95 -18.81
N LEU A 164 13.02 14.17 -18.37
CA LEU A 164 13.88 13.10 -17.87
C LEU A 164 13.31 12.47 -16.61
N THR A 165 12.92 13.28 -15.62
CA THR A 165 12.34 12.79 -14.37
C THR A 165 10.98 12.13 -14.59
N GLY A 166 10.16 12.65 -15.50
CA GLY A 166 8.91 12.03 -15.91
C GLY A 166 9.12 10.67 -16.55
N ALA A 167 10.10 10.53 -17.46
CA ALA A 167 10.43 9.27 -18.11
C ALA A 167 10.98 8.23 -17.11
N ILE A 168 11.89 8.65 -16.24
CA ILE A 168 12.44 7.79 -15.18
C ILE A 168 11.31 7.34 -14.25
N SER A 169 10.48 8.24 -13.78
CA SER A 169 9.34 7.93 -12.93
C SER A 169 8.37 6.97 -13.60
N TRP A 170 8.03 7.20 -14.87
CA TRP A 170 7.20 6.29 -15.65
C TRP A 170 7.77 4.88 -15.72
N PHE A 171 9.07 4.75 -15.97
CA PHE A 171 9.73 3.44 -16.04
C PHE A 171 9.68 2.71 -14.69
N PHE A 172 10.07 3.38 -13.61
CA PHE A 172 10.06 2.78 -12.27
C PHE A 172 8.66 2.43 -11.79
N VAL A 173 7.70 3.35 -11.91
CA VAL A 173 6.31 3.13 -11.51
C VAL A 173 5.69 1.98 -12.31
N SER A 174 5.92 1.92 -13.63
CA SER A 174 5.40 0.85 -14.48
C SER A 174 5.93 -0.52 -14.06
N ARG A 175 7.21 -0.60 -13.70
CA ARG A 175 7.84 -1.85 -13.25
C ARG A 175 7.40 -2.24 -11.85
N PHE A 176 7.25 -1.27 -10.95
CA PHE A 176 6.88 -1.49 -9.55
C PHE A 176 5.43 -1.96 -9.41
N PHE A 177 4.51 -1.43 -10.22
CA PHE A 177 3.09 -1.77 -10.17
C PHE A 177 2.71 -2.99 -11.04
N LYS A 178 3.66 -3.56 -11.80
CA LYS A 178 3.39 -4.78 -12.58
C LYS A 178 2.90 -5.97 -11.72
N PRO A 179 3.52 -6.29 -10.56
CA PRO A 179 3.02 -7.34 -9.67
C PRO A 179 1.63 -7.06 -9.11
N VAL A 180 1.33 -5.80 -8.76
CA VAL A 180 0.00 -5.41 -8.25
C VAL A 180 -1.09 -5.68 -9.28
N ASN A 181 -0.89 -5.34 -10.55
CA ASN A 181 -1.85 -5.64 -11.60
C ASN A 181 -2.05 -7.15 -11.77
N GLN A 182 -0.98 -7.94 -11.66
CA GLN A 182 -1.08 -9.40 -11.71
C GLN A 182 -1.91 -9.97 -10.55
N ILE A 183 -1.79 -9.37 -9.35
CA ILE A 183 -2.63 -9.73 -8.19
C ILE A 183 -4.11 -9.43 -8.49
N VAL A 184 -4.42 -8.27 -9.04
CA VAL A 184 -5.79 -7.89 -9.42
C VAL A 184 -6.34 -8.86 -10.45
N ASP A 185 -5.55 -9.18 -11.50
CA ASP A 185 -5.95 -10.13 -12.54
C ASP A 185 -6.20 -11.54 -11.96
N ALA A 186 -5.36 -11.99 -11.02
CA ALA A 186 -5.55 -13.27 -10.34
C ALA A 186 -6.81 -13.27 -9.46
N ALA A 187 -7.07 -12.18 -8.72
CA ALA A 187 -8.28 -12.04 -7.93
C ALA A 187 -9.56 -12.08 -8.80
N HIS A 188 -9.54 -11.44 -9.98
CA HIS A 188 -10.63 -11.54 -10.94
C HIS A 188 -10.81 -12.95 -11.49
N ALA A 189 -9.71 -13.66 -11.79
CA ALA A 189 -9.78 -15.06 -12.23
C ALA A 189 -10.43 -15.96 -11.16
N VAL A 190 -10.04 -15.77 -9.88
CA VAL A 190 -10.66 -16.47 -8.74
C VAL A 190 -12.16 -16.18 -8.64
N ALA A 191 -12.56 -14.93 -8.78
CA ALA A 191 -13.97 -14.54 -8.73
C ALA A 191 -14.80 -15.19 -9.86
N LEU A 192 -14.17 -15.55 -10.98
CA LEU A 192 -14.77 -16.28 -12.08
C LEU A 192 -14.64 -17.81 -11.95
N GLY A 193 -14.06 -18.32 -10.83
CA GLY A 193 -13.89 -19.75 -10.58
C GLY A 193 -12.62 -20.37 -11.18
N ASP A 194 -11.73 -19.57 -11.77
CA ASP A 194 -10.43 -20.04 -12.27
C ASP A 194 -9.37 -19.99 -11.18
N PHE A 195 -9.20 -21.09 -10.46
CA PHE A 195 -8.18 -21.28 -9.45
C PHE A 195 -6.84 -21.80 -10.01
N SER A 196 -6.72 -22.01 -11.32
CA SER A 196 -5.52 -22.61 -11.93
C SER A 196 -4.35 -21.65 -12.07
N ARG A 197 -4.61 -20.35 -12.06
CA ARG A 197 -3.65 -19.29 -12.32
C ARG A 197 -2.70 -19.12 -11.14
N GLN A 198 -1.42 -19.34 -11.35
CA GLN A 198 -0.37 -19.08 -10.37
C GLN A 198 0.26 -17.70 -10.62
N MET A 199 0.58 -17.00 -9.54
CA MET A 199 1.36 -15.77 -9.60
C MET A 199 2.82 -16.11 -9.89
N PRO A 200 3.49 -15.36 -10.79
CA PRO A 200 4.91 -15.55 -11.03
C PRO A 200 5.72 -15.34 -9.74
N ASN A 201 6.71 -16.20 -9.51
CA ASN A 201 7.58 -16.09 -8.36
C ASN A 201 8.30 -14.74 -8.36
N ALA A 202 8.02 -13.92 -7.39
CA ALA A 202 8.77 -12.70 -7.15
C ALA A 202 10.08 -13.00 -6.41
N LYS A 203 11.03 -12.07 -6.45
CA LYS A 203 12.34 -12.23 -5.81
C LYS A 203 12.17 -12.57 -4.32
N LYS A 204 12.77 -13.68 -3.85
CA LYS A 204 12.77 -14.05 -2.44
C LYS A 204 13.34 -12.89 -1.59
N GLY A 205 12.63 -12.54 -0.51
CA GLY A 205 13.05 -11.47 0.41
C GLY A 205 12.59 -10.07 0.02
N SER A 206 11.71 -9.92 -0.98
CA SER A 206 11.00 -8.66 -1.23
C SER A 206 9.59 -8.73 -0.66
N GLU A 207 9.05 -7.60 -0.21
CA GLU A 207 7.66 -7.47 0.31
C GLU A 207 6.63 -8.00 -0.72
N PHE A 208 6.86 -7.75 -2.00
CA PHE A 208 6.05 -8.32 -3.08
C PHE A 208 6.23 -9.84 -3.22
N GLY A 209 7.40 -10.37 -2.89
CA GLY A 209 7.66 -11.81 -2.87
C GLY A 209 6.86 -12.50 -1.78
N GLU A 210 6.83 -11.94 -0.59
CA GLU A 210 6.03 -12.45 0.54
C GLU A 210 4.53 -12.42 0.22
N LEU A 211 4.04 -11.29 -0.33
CA LEU A 211 2.65 -11.15 -0.76
C LEU A 211 2.28 -12.17 -1.84
N THR A 212 3.12 -12.34 -2.86
CA THR A 212 2.91 -13.31 -3.93
C THR A 212 2.86 -14.75 -3.40
N ASN A 213 3.77 -15.09 -2.48
CA ASN A 213 3.81 -16.41 -1.84
C ASN A 213 2.55 -16.64 -0.98
N ALA A 214 2.10 -15.65 -0.22
CA ALA A 214 0.87 -15.73 0.58
C ALA A 214 -0.35 -15.97 -0.31
N ILE A 215 -0.46 -15.24 -1.43
CA ILE A 215 -1.55 -15.41 -2.40
C ILE A 215 -1.49 -16.79 -3.08
N ASN A 216 -0.31 -17.24 -3.53
CA ASN A 216 -0.16 -18.57 -4.12
C ASN A 216 -0.54 -19.68 -3.13
N LYS A 217 -0.16 -19.53 -1.85
CA LYS A 217 -0.57 -20.45 -0.79
C LYS A 217 -2.08 -20.45 -0.59
N MET A 218 -2.71 -19.28 -0.56
CA MET A 218 -4.17 -19.15 -0.47
C MET A 218 -4.86 -19.83 -1.67
N MET A 219 -4.37 -19.57 -2.89
CA MET A 219 -4.90 -20.17 -4.12
C MET A 219 -4.78 -21.69 -4.13
N SER A 220 -3.63 -22.23 -3.69
CA SER A 220 -3.44 -23.69 -3.59
C SER A 220 -4.37 -24.30 -2.55
N SER A 221 -4.57 -23.64 -1.41
CA SER A 221 -5.49 -24.11 -0.36
C SER A 221 -6.95 -24.13 -0.84
N ILE A 222 -7.40 -23.10 -1.57
CA ILE A 222 -8.75 -23.06 -2.15
C ILE A 222 -8.92 -24.17 -3.20
N ARG A 223 -7.93 -24.36 -4.07
CA ARG A 223 -7.96 -25.41 -5.09
C ARG A 223 -8.07 -26.80 -4.46
N GLN A 224 -7.23 -27.05 -3.45
CA GLN A 224 -7.25 -28.31 -2.71
C GLN A 224 -8.62 -28.52 -2.06
N PHE A 225 -9.16 -27.51 -1.36
CA PHE A 225 -10.48 -27.55 -0.74
C PHE A 225 -11.60 -27.91 -1.73
N VAL A 226 -11.63 -27.25 -2.91
CA VAL A 226 -12.65 -27.54 -3.94
C VAL A 226 -12.49 -28.95 -4.49
N SER A 227 -11.25 -29.40 -4.74
CA SER A 227 -10.95 -30.76 -5.20
C SER A 227 -11.42 -31.80 -4.19
N ASP A 228 -11.03 -31.65 -2.92
CA ASP A 228 -11.34 -32.60 -1.86
C ASP A 228 -12.85 -32.66 -1.59
N ALA A 229 -13.53 -31.51 -1.53
CA ALA A 229 -14.99 -31.45 -1.40
C ALA A 229 -15.69 -32.16 -2.56
N SER A 230 -15.19 -31.98 -3.80
CA SER A 230 -15.75 -32.65 -4.97
C SER A 230 -15.55 -34.17 -4.94
N HIS A 231 -14.40 -34.63 -4.47
CA HIS A 231 -14.13 -36.05 -4.28
C HIS A 231 -14.99 -36.67 -3.20
N GLU A 232 -15.11 -36.00 -2.03
CA GLU A 232 -15.91 -36.50 -0.90
C GLU A 232 -17.43 -36.43 -1.15
N LEU A 233 -17.91 -35.60 -2.08
CA LEU A 233 -19.31 -35.59 -2.52
C LEU A 233 -19.58 -36.65 -3.61
N ARG A 234 -18.61 -36.94 -4.48
CA ARG A 234 -18.79 -37.90 -5.58
C ARG A 234 -18.98 -39.32 -5.07
N THR A 235 -18.26 -39.71 -4.03
CA THR A 235 -18.31 -41.10 -3.48
C THR A 235 -19.70 -41.48 -3.01
N PRO A 236 -20.38 -40.77 -2.06
CA PRO A 236 -21.72 -41.10 -1.62
C PRO A 236 -22.75 -41.02 -2.77
N LEU A 237 -22.60 -40.06 -3.68
CA LEU A 237 -23.48 -39.92 -4.85
C LEU A 237 -23.42 -41.14 -5.74
N THR A 238 -22.22 -41.71 -5.95
CA THR A 238 -22.04 -42.94 -6.74
C THR A 238 -22.72 -44.12 -6.05
N VAL A 239 -22.64 -44.22 -4.70
CA VAL A 239 -23.30 -45.27 -3.93
C VAL A 239 -24.83 -45.13 -4.03
N ILE A 240 -25.37 -43.93 -3.81
CA ILE A 240 -26.81 -43.64 -3.93
C ILE A 240 -27.31 -44.05 -5.33
N ARG A 241 -26.60 -43.64 -6.37
CA ARG A 241 -26.94 -43.98 -7.76
C ARG A 241 -26.95 -45.49 -7.98
N GLY A 242 -25.92 -46.23 -7.53
CA GLY A 242 -25.84 -47.67 -7.67
C GLY A 242 -26.99 -48.40 -6.98
N TYR A 243 -27.35 -48.01 -5.76
CA TYR A 243 -28.51 -48.63 -5.06
C TYR A 243 -29.85 -48.20 -5.69
N SER A 244 -29.97 -46.99 -6.22
CA SER A 244 -31.16 -46.59 -6.99
C SER A 244 -31.34 -47.40 -8.27
N GLU A 245 -30.26 -47.75 -8.98
CA GLU A 245 -30.30 -48.63 -10.14
C GLU A 245 -30.71 -50.07 -9.75
N ILE A 246 -30.31 -50.55 -8.55
CA ILE A 246 -30.75 -51.84 -8.01
C ILE A 246 -32.25 -51.81 -7.77
N LEU A 247 -32.80 -50.74 -7.14
CA LEU A 247 -34.24 -50.60 -6.86
C LEU A 247 -35.12 -50.56 -8.12
N GLN A 248 -34.60 -50.24 -9.27
CA GLN A 248 -35.31 -50.21 -10.56
C GLN A 248 -35.45 -51.59 -11.21
N LYS A 249 -34.75 -52.63 -10.71
CA LYS A 249 -34.83 -53.97 -11.27
C LYS A 249 -36.14 -54.64 -10.89
N SER A 250 -36.79 -55.34 -11.81
CA SER A 250 -38.11 -55.94 -11.63
C SER A 250 -38.12 -57.11 -10.65
N ASN A 251 -37.00 -57.81 -10.43
CA ASN A 251 -36.89 -59.03 -9.64
C ASN A 251 -36.01 -58.84 -8.39
N ILE A 252 -36.29 -57.80 -7.61
CA ILE A 252 -35.58 -57.55 -6.34
C ILE A 252 -36.38 -58.11 -5.17
N ASP A 253 -35.77 -58.91 -4.31
CA ASP A 253 -36.42 -59.40 -3.09
C ASP A 253 -36.55 -58.25 -2.05
N LYS A 254 -37.41 -58.51 -1.03
CA LYS A 254 -37.71 -57.51 0.00
C LYS A 254 -36.48 -57.16 0.80
N GLU A 255 -35.63 -58.10 1.11
CA GLU A 255 -34.42 -57.86 1.94
C GLU A 255 -33.39 -57.03 1.20
N GLN A 256 -33.22 -57.28 -0.14
CA GLN A 256 -32.36 -56.45 -0.99
C GLN A 256 -32.90 -55.03 -1.15
N ARG A 257 -34.24 -54.89 -1.28
CA ARG A 257 -34.90 -53.59 -1.34
C ARG A 257 -34.68 -52.78 -0.08
N ASP A 258 -34.93 -53.41 1.09
CA ASP A 258 -34.78 -52.73 2.39
C ASP A 258 -33.32 -52.37 2.66
N ARG A 259 -32.36 -53.19 2.30
CA ARG A 259 -30.93 -52.88 2.35
C ARG A 259 -30.56 -51.70 1.44
N ALA A 260 -31.09 -51.67 0.20
CA ALA A 260 -30.82 -50.57 -0.73
C ALA A 260 -31.38 -49.25 -0.24
N ILE A 261 -32.62 -49.24 0.30
CA ILE A 261 -33.22 -48.02 0.91
C ILE A 261 -32.40 -47.55 2.10
N SER A 262 -32.03 -48.43 3.03
CA SER A 262 -31.23 -48.07 4.22
C SER A 262 -29.86 -47.52 3.82
N ARG A 263 -29.23 -48.04 2.78
CA ARG A 263 -27.95 -47.51 2.26
C ARG A 263 -28.10 -46.13 1.66
N ILE A 264 -29.17 -45.90 0.85
CA ILE A 264 -29.45 -44.57 0.27
C ILE A 264 -29.67 -43.53 1.39
N GLU A 265 -30.46 -43.89 2.41
CA GLU A 265 -30.72 -43.04 3.58
C GLU A 265 -29.43 -42.71 4.31
N THR A 266 -28.60 -43.72 4.61
CA THR A 266 -27.30 -43.51 5.30
C THR A 266 -26.39 -42.60 4.55
N GLU A 267 -26.25 -42.75 3.22
CA GLU A 267 -25.38 -41.88 2.40
C GLU A 267 -25.97 -40.48 2.24
N SER A 268 -27.30 -40.33 2.22
CA SER A 268 -27.97 -39.02 2.19
C SER A 268 -27.70 -38.21 3.48
N LEU A 269 -27.86 -38.84 4.66
CA LEU A 269 -27.54 -38.24 5.95
C LEU A 269 -26.04 -37.87 6.04
N ARG A 270 -25.18 -38.73 5.48
CA ARG A 270 -23.74 -38.45 5.39
C ARG A 270 -23.45 -37.22 4.55
N MET A 271 -24.09 -37.08 3.37
CA MET A 271 -23.94 -35.90 2.51
C MET A 271 -24.46 -34.63 3.19
N GLU A 272 -25.63 -34.68 3.85
CA GLU A 272 -26.17 -33.56 4.62
C GLU A 272 -25.16 -33.06 5.66
N LYS A 273 -24.55 -33.99 6.43
CA LYS A 273 -23.52 -33.67 7.39
C LYS A 273 -22.30 -33.01 6.70
N LEU A 274 -21.80 -33.55 5.58
CA LEU A 274 -20.68 -32.99 4.85
C LEU A 274 -20.97 -31.55 4.42
N VAL A 275 -22.15 -31.29 3.85
CA VAL A 275 -22.57 -29.95 3.44
C VAL A 275 -22.63 -29.00 4.64
N LYS A 276 -23.19 -29.44 5.78
CA LYS A 276 -23.25 -28.64 7.02
C LYS A 276 -21.85 -28.31 7.54
N ASP A 277 -20.92 -29.27 7.54
CA ASP A 277 -19.54 -29.08 7.98
C ASP A 277 -18.80 -28.08 7.04
N LEU A 278 -19.00 -28.19 5.72
CA LEU A 278 -18.45 -27.25 4.72
C LEU A 278 -18.99 -25.83 4.90
N LEU A 279 -20.31 -25.68 5.13
CA LEU A 279 -20.93 -24.37 5.40
C LEU A 279 -20.42 -23.75 6.69
N THR A 280 -20.16 -24.55 7.71
CA THR A 280 -19.58 -24.07 8.97
C THR A 280 -18.17 -23.53 8.76
N LEU A 281 -17.34 -24.23 8.01
CA LEU A 281 -15.98 -23.77 7.68
C LEU A 281 -15.99 -22.47 6.85
N THR A 282 -16.93 -22.33 5.89
CA THR A 282 -17.04 -21.09 5.11
C THR A 282 -17.58 -19.90 5.90
N LYS A 283 -18.54 -20.12 6.79
CA LYS A 283 -19.03 -19.09 7.72
C LYS A 283 -17.95 -18.71 8.74
N SER A 284 -17.05 -19.64 9.07
CA SER A 284 -15.95 -19.43 10.00
C SER A 284 -14.91 -18.47 9.44
N ASP A 285 -14.69 -18.45 8.13
CA ASP A 285 -13.73 -17.56 7.43
C ASP A 285 -14.32 -16.16 7.16
N SER A 286 -15.65 -15.99 7.27
CA SER A 286 -16.28 -14.69 7.10
C SER A 286 -16.36 -13.94 8.44
N ALA A 287 -16.08 -12.63 8.43
CA ALA A 287 -16.30 -11.71 9.57
C ALA A 287 -17.81 -11.47 9.86
N ALA A 288 -18.66 -12.46 9.57
CA ALA A 288 -20.07 -12.40 9.86
C ALA A 288 -20.27 -12.21 11.37
N LEU A 289 -21.21 -11.38 11.73
CA LEU A 289 -21.58 -11.02 13.09
C LEU A 289 -21.66 -12.27 13.99
N ILE A 290 -20.59 -12.50 14.74
CA ILE A 290 -20.54 -13.56 15.75
C ILE A 290 -21.42 -13.07 16.90
N ASN A 291 -22.45 -13.80 17.23
CA ASN A 291 -23.33 -13.45 18.34
C ASN A 291 -22.75 -14.00 19.65
N PHE A 292 -21.80 -13.26 20.21
CA PHE A 292 -21.24 -13.61 21.51
C PHE A 292 -22.26 -13.35 22.62
N THR A 293 -22.67 -14.42 23.29
CA THR A 293 -23.54 -14.41 24.49
C THR A 293 -22.82 -15.04 25.67
N ASN A 294 -23.28 -14.77 26.87
CA ASN A 294 -22.79 -15.45 28.06
C ASN A 294 -23.43 -16.83 28.13
N ILE A 295 -22.68 -17.89 27.87
CA ILE A 295 -23.14 -19.26 27.87
C ILE A 295 -22.64 -19.99 29.12
N ASN A 296 -23.43 -20.92 29.64
CA ASN A 296 -23.00 -21.81 30.72
C ASN A 296 -22.25 -23.02 30.15
N LEU A 297 -20.90 -22.89 30.13
CA LEU A 297 -20.01 -23.90 29.56
C LEU A 297 -20.08 -25.24 30.32
N SER A 298 -20.22 -25.20 31.66
CA SER A 298 -20.36 -26.39 32.48
C SER A 298 -21.53 -27.25 32.03
N LYS A 299 -22.70 -26.60 31.81
CA LYS A 299 -23.92 -27.29 31.37
C LYS A 299 -23.77 -27.91 29.98
N ILE A 300 -23.17 -27.20 29.05
CA ILE A 300 -22.95 -27.71 27.68
C ILE A 300 -22.04 -28.95 27.71
N ILE A 301 -20.94 -28.92 28.48
CA ILE A 301 -20.02 -30.05 28.58
C ILE A 301 -20.74 -31.25 29.26
N GLU A 302 -21.44 -31.01 30.35
CA GLU A 302 -22.21 -32.04 31.03
C GLU A 302 -23.21 -32.72 30.09
N GLU A 303 -24.00 -31.96 29.32
CA GLU A 303 -24.97 -32.50 28.34
C GLU A 303 -24.28 -33.45 27.34
N TYR A 304 -23.23 -33.01 26.66
CA TYR A 304 -22.56 -33.82 25.62
C TYR A 304 -21.92 -35.09 26.16
N PHE A 305 -21.29 -35.05 27.32
CA PHE A 305 -20.58 -36.21 27.87
C PHE A 305 -21.49 -37.14 28.66
N GLN A 306 -22.62 -36.66 29.20
CA GLN A 306 -23.68 -37.51 29.71
C GLN A 306 -24.35 -38.28 28.57
N ASP A 307 -24.67 -37.64 27.48
CA ASP A 307 -25.21 -38.30 26.28
C ASP A 307 -24.26 -39.36 25.75
N LEU A 308 -22.93 -39.09 25.73
CA LEU A 308 -21.91 -40.07 25.37
C LEU A 308 -21.97 -41.30 26.24
N ASN A 309 -22.11 -41.12 27.56
CA ASN A 309 -22.20 -42.22 28.55
C ASN A 309 -23.49 -43.03 28.36
N ILE A 310 -24.63 -42.39 28.10
CA ILE A 310 -25.93 -43.04 27.88
C ILE A 310 -25.89 -43.87 26.59
N GLN A 311 -25.35 -43.32 25.52
CA GLN A 311 -25.28 -44.01 24.20
C GLN A 311 -24.24 -45.13 24.18
N ASN A 312 -23.22 -45.06 25.04
CA ASN A 312 -22.13 -46.05 25.13
C ASN A 312 -21.91 -46.49 26.59
N PRO A 313 -22.76 -47.32 27.15
CA PRO A 313 -22.75 -47.68 28.59
C PRO A 313 -21.46 -48.39 29.03
N ASN A 314 -20.74 -49.04 28.13
CA ASN A 314 -19.48 -49.71 28.43
C ASN A 314 -18.29 -48.75 28.56
N ARG A 315 -18.47 -47.49 28.18
CA ARG A 315 -17.44 -46.46 28.22
C ARG A 315 -17.40 -45.77 29.58
N GLN A 316 -16.24 -45.71 30.19
CA GLN A 316 -16.06 -45.02 31.46
C GLN A 316 -15.87 -43.51 31.25
N VAL A 317 -16.91 -42.69 31.49
CA VAL A 317 -16.84 -41.25 31.42
C VAL A 317 -16.72 -40.64 32.82
N ILE A 318 -15.66 -39.86 33.06
CA ILE A 318 -15.38 -39.18 34.31
C ILE A 318 -15.46 -37.69 34.08
N LEU A 319 -16.30 -36.97 34.84
CA LEU A 319 -16.50 -35.52 34.71
C LEU A 319 -16.03 -34.81 35.99
N ASN A 320 -15.00 -33.99 35.85
CA ASN A 320 -14.48 -33.12 36.90
C ASN A 320 -14.70 -31.66 36.47
N ILE A 321 -15.93 -31.19 36.62
CA ILE A 321 -16.39 -29.92 36.04
C ILE A 321 -16.65 -28.90 37.13
N ASN A 322 -15.98 -27.75 37.07
CA ASN A 322 -16.32 -26.60 37.89
C ASN A 322 -17.74 -26.13 37.54
N LYS A 323 -18.60 -25.92 38.53
CA LYS A 323 -19.99 -25.50 38.31
C LYS A 323 -20.07 -24.04 37.88
N ASN A 324 -21.06 -23.76 37.02
CA ASN A 324 -21.42 -22.40 36.58
C ASN A 324 -20.27 -21.59 35.93
N VAL A 325 -19.39 -22.27 35.21
CA VAL A 325 -18.37 -21.58 34.39
C VAL A 325 -19.08 -20.92 33.23
N VAL A 326 -18.94 -19.61 33.14
CA VAL A 326 -19.53 -18.79 32.06
C VAL A 326 -18.46 -18.39 31.07
N LEU A 327 -18.72 -18.60 29.80
CA LEU A 327 -17.86 -18.15 28.67
C LEU A 327 -18.64 -17.20 27.78
N LYS A 328 -18.05 -16.09 27.40
CA LYS A 328 -18.61 -15.20 26.38
C LYS A 328 -18.28 -15.76 24.99
N ALA A 329 -19.25 -16.45 24.36
CA ALA A 329 -19.03 -17.22 23.16
C ALA A 329 -20.30 -17.33 22.31
N ASP A 330 -20.11 -17.80 21.06
CA ASP A 330 -21.21 -18.25 20.19
C ASP A 330 -21.63 -19.68 20.63
N GLU A 331 -22.83 -19.81 21.17
CA GLU A 331 -23.32 -21.09 21.71
C GLU A 331 -23.36 -22.19 20.65
N GLU A 332 -23.83 -21.88 19.43
CA GLU A 332 -23.92 -22.86 18.35
C GLU A 332 -22.52 -23.37 17.94
N ALA A 333 -21.55 -22.48 17.85
CA ALA A 333 -20.17 -22.85 17.55
C ALA A 333 -19.55 -23.72 18.66
N ILE A 334 -19.76 -23.37 19.93
CA ILE A 334 -19.27 -24.17 21.08
C ILE A 334 -19.95 -25.54 21.13
N ARG A 335 -21.25 -25.62 20.88
CA ARG A 335 -21.96 -26.90 20.78
C ARG A 335 -21.40 -27.76 19.64
N GLN A 336 -21.09 -27.16 18.49
CA GLN A 336 -20.47 -27.87 17.37
C GLN A 336 -19.06 -28.36 17.71
N LEU A 337 -18.26 -27.58 18.43
CA LEU A 337 -16.94 -28.00 18.93
C LEU A 337 -17.04 -29.27 19.75
N PHE A 338 -17.92 -29.31 20.78
CA PHE A 338 -18.09 -30.49 21.62
C PHE A 338 -18.70 -31.67 20.86
N SER A 339 -19.64 -31.44 19.95
CA SER A 339 -20.17 -32.47 19.07
C SER A 339 -19.06 -33.13 18.24
N ASN A 340 -18.14 -32.37 17.67
CA ASN A 340 -17.00 -32.90 16.90
C ASN A 340 -16.03 -33.69 17.80
N ILE A 341 -15.74 -33.21 19.03
CA ILE A 341 -14.87 -33.91 19.96
C ILE A 341 -15.52 -35.26 20.37
N VAL A 342 -16.78 -35.26 20.77
CA VAL A 342 -17.50 -36.49 21.17
C VAL A 342 -17.57 -37.48 20.00
N GLN A 343 -17.84 -37.01 18.78
CA GLN A 343 -17.86 -37.90 17.61
C GLN A 343 -16.47 -38.47 17.27
N ASN A 344 -15.39 -37.70 17.49
CA ASN A 344 -14.04 -38.20 17.34
C ASN A 344 -13.75 -39.31 18.39
N ILE A 345 -14.17 -39.12 19.64
CA ILE A 345 -14.04 -40.13 20.68
C ILE A 345 -14.80 -41.40 20.30
N ILE A 346 -16.10 -41.31 19.89
CA ILE A 346 -16.90 -42.45 19.50
C ILE A 346 -16.24 -43.23 18.35
N ARG A 347 -15.69 -42.55 17.41
CA ARG A 347 -15.16 -43.10 16.14
C ARG A 347 -13.78 -43.72 16.30
N HIS A 348 -12.92 -43.09 17.09
CA HIS A 348 -11.49 -43.42 17.12
C HIS A 348 -11.05 -44.14 18.39
N THR A 349 -11.95 -44.31 19.36
CA THR A 349 -11.62 -45.05 20.59
C THR A 349 -12.48 -46.32 20.73
N PRO A 350 -11.96 -47.38 21.34
CA PRO A 350 -12.74 -48.57 21.65
C PRO A 350 -14.00 -48.28 22.49
N GLN A 351 -15.01 -49.17 22.39
CA GLN A 351 -16.28 -48.99 23.11
C GLN A 351 -16.14 -49.03 24.64
N ASP A 352 -15.11 -49.68 25.15
CA ASP A 352 -14.75 -49.80 26.57
C ASP A 352 -13.70 -48.78 27.02
N SER A 353 -13.44 -47.76 26.19
CA SER A 353 -12.44 -46.74 26.48
C SER A 353 -12.82 -45.86 27.68
N LYS A 354 -11.79 -45.34 28.32
CA LYS A 354 -11.91 -44.34 29.40
C LYS A 354 -11.83 -42.95 28.80
N VAL A 355 -12.73 -42.06 29.24
CA VAL A 355 -12.75 -40.65 28.89
C VAL A 355 -12.82 -39.81 30.15
N GLU A 356 -11.93 -38.86 30.34
CA GLU A 356 -11.95 -37.94 31.46
C GLU A 356 -12.01 -36.49 30.95
N VAL A 357 -12.92 -35.71 31.52
CA VAL A 357 -13.10 -34.29 31.17
C VAL A 357 -12.89 -33.45 32.41
N ASN A 358 -11.96 -32.55 32.35
CA ASN A 358 -11.65 -31.58 33.39
C ASN A 358 -11.98 -30.17 32.91
N LEU A 359 -12.84 -29.42 33.60
CA LEU A 359 -13.13 -28.03 33.40
C LEU A 359 -12.68 -27.23 34.61
N LYS A 360 -11.73 -26.31 34.40
CA LYS A 360 -11.20 -25.41 35.42
C LYS A 360 -11.35 -23.96 35.00
N GLN A 361 -11.77 -23.13 35.94
CA GLN A 361 -11.77 -21.68 35.75
C GLN A 361 -10.65 -21.08 36.60
N ASN A 362 -9.70 -20.42 35.94
CA ASN A 362 -8.64 -19.64 36.56
C ASN A 362 -9.02 -18.13 36.49
N VAL A 363 -8.21 -17.26 37.09
CA VAL A 363 -8.47 -15.82 37.13
C VAL A 363 -8.61 -15.23 35.69
N ASP A 364 -7.73 -15.62 34.79
CA ASP A 364 -7.65 -15.03 33.43
C ASP A 364 -8.02 -16.00 32.30
N SER A 365 -8.33 -17.26 32.62
CA SER A 365 -8.56 -18.31 31.64
C SER A 365 -9.51 -19.40 32.10
N ILE A 366 -10.18 -19.99 31.12
CA ILE A 366 -10.97 -21.21 31.29
C ILE A 366 -10.22 -22.32 30.55
N GLU A 367 -9.86 -23.37 31.26
CA GLU A 367 -9.16 -24.55 30.74
C GLU A 367 -10.08 -25.76 30.69
N ILE A 368 -10.10 -26.43 29.55
CA ILE A 368 -10.83 -27.67 29.33
C ILE A 368 -9.82 -28.72 28.88
N GLU A 369 -9.73 -29.82 29.60
CA GLU A 369 -8.90 -30.96 29.24
C GLU A 369 -9.79 -32.15 29.01
N ILE A 370 -9.66 -32.77 27.84
CA ILE A 370 -10.42 -33.98 27.48
C ILE A 370 -9.40 -35.06 27.13
N GLU A 371 -9.36 -36.11 27.90
CA GLU A 371 -8.43 -37.22 27.77
C GLU A 371 -9.16 -38.51 27.45
N ASP A 372 -8.65 -39.30 26.50
CA ASP A 372 -9.16 -40.60 26.15
C ASP A 372 -8.09 -41.69 26.25
N SER A 373 -8.51 -42.97 26.21
CA SER A 373 -7.63 -44.14 26.15
C SER A 373 -7.58 -44.79 24.76
N GLY A 374 -7.76 -43.98 23.73
CA GLY A 374 -7.67 -44.43 22.34
C GLY A 374 -6.23 -44.61 21.82
N PRO A 375 -6.02 -44.70 20.50
CA PRO A 375 -4.69 -44.91 19.92
C PRO A 375 -3.82 -43.63 19.94
N GLY A 376 -4.39 -42.47 20.31
CA GLY A 376 -3.71 -41.20 20.30
C GLY A 376 -3.38 -40.66 18.86
N ILE A 377 -2.61 -39.59 18.82
CA ILE A 377 -2.12 -38.99 17.55
C ILE A 377 -0.58 -38.86 17.63
N PRO A 378 0.16 -39.44 16.70
CA PRO A 378 1.61 -39.33 16.63
C PRO A 378 2.07 -37.87 16.63
N GLN A 379 3.15 -37.54 17.31
CA GLN A 379 3.62 -36.17 17.51
C GLN A 379 3.88 -35.43 16.20
N ASN A 380 4.41 -36.12 15.19
CA ASN A 380 4.66 -35.55 13.85
C ASN A 380 3.37 -35.21 13.07
N ALA A 381 2.24 -35.84 13.40
CA ALA A 381 0.97 -35.64 12.72
C ALA A 381 0.05 -34.63 13.43
N ARG A 382 0.37 -34.18 14.67
CA ARG A 382 -0.49 -33.30 15.47
C ARG A 382 -0.79 -31.93 14.85
N ASN A 383 0.08 -31.43 14.00
CA ASN A 383 -0.17 -30.18 13.26
C ASN A 383 -1.02 -30.44 12.02
N GLU A 384 -0.80 -31.57 11.35
CA GLU A 384 -1.45 -31.93 10.09
C GLU A 384 -2.92 -32.30 10.28
N VAL A 385 -3.31 -32.86 11.44
CA VAL A 385 -4.71 -33.23 11.72
C VAL A 385 -5.68 -32.05 11.80
N PHE A 386 -5.17 -30.81 11.92
CA PHE A 386 -5.97 -29.60 11.85
C PHE A 386 -6.22 -29.11 10.41
N GLU A 387 -5.52 -29.68 9.44
CA GLU A 387 -5.75 -29.36 8.03
C GLU A 387 -7.09 -29.97 7.59
N ARG A 388 -7.77 -29.29 6.66
CA ARG A 388 -9.06 -29.74 6.13
C ARG A 388 -8.87 -31.05 5.36
N PHE A 389 -9.78 -32.00 5.54
CA PHE A 389 -9.75 -33.34 4.94
C PHE A 389 -8.54 -34.19 5.32
N SER A 390 -7.78 -33.79 6.35
CA SER A 390 -6.65 -34.58 6.83
C SER A 390 -7.10 -35.85 7.52
N ARG A 391 -6.44 -36.97 7.21
CA ARG A 391 -6.71 -38.32 7.73
C ARG A 391 -5.39 -39.02 7.98
N LEU A 392 -5.21 -39.60 9.17
CA LEU A 392 -4.01 -40.34 9.53
C LEU A 392 -3.90 -41.71 8.86
N ASP A 393 -5.04 -42.36 8.53
CA ASP A 393 -5.13 -43.66 7.89
C ASP A 393 -6.24 -43.69 6.84
N GLU A 394 -5.89 -43.72 5.53
CA GLU A 394 -6.85 -43.79 4.44
C GLU A 394 -7.62 -45.11 4.36
N SER A 395 -7.02 -46.22 4.82
CA SER A 395 -7.58 -47.55 4.67
C SER A 395 -8.65 -47.91 5.71
N ARG A 396 -8.50 -47.50 6.95
CA ARG A 396 -9.44 -47.78 8.07
C ARG A 396 -10.60 -46.79 8.15
N SER A 397 -10.48 -45.62 7.56
CA SER A 397 -11.44 -44.54 7.76
C SER A 397 -12.61 -44.55 6.76
N ARG A 398 -12.62 -45.40 5.72
CA ARG A 398 -13.76 -45.52 4.79
C ARG A 398 -14.95 -46.17 5.45
N ASP A 399 -14.73 -47.13 6.34
CA ASP A 399 -15.79 -47.83 7.07
C ASP A 399 -16.34 -47.01 8.27
N THR A 400 -15.55 -46.09 8.82
CA THR A 400 -15.94 -45.28 9.98
C THR A 400 -16.57 -43.92 9.63
N GLY A 401 -16.63 -43.51 8.38
CA GLY A 401 -17.51 -42.43 7.88
C GLY A 401 -17.08 -40.99 8.16
N GLY A 402 -15.82 -40.68 8.45
CA GLY A 402 -15.34 -39.30 8.67
C GLY A 402 -14.79 -38.62 7.44
N PHE A 403 -15.08 -37.33 7.28
CA PHE A 403 -14.59 -36.52 6.16
C PHE A 403 -13.24 -35.80 6.45
N GLY A 404 -12.64 -36.00 7.64
CA GLY A 404 -11.43 -35.27 8.02
C GLY A 404 -11.63 -33.76 8.29
N LEU A 405 -12.88 -33.34 8.54
CA LEU A 405 -13.23 -31.95 8.83
C LEU A 405 -13.37 -31.64 10.31
N GLY A 406 -13.55 -32.65 11.18
CA GLY A 406 -13.87 -32.46 12.59
C GLY A 406 -12.79 -31.66 13.36
N MET A 407 -11.51 -32.02 13.20
CA MET A 407 -10.40 -31.32 13.89
C MET A 407 -10.18 -29.90 13.34
N SER A 408 -10.36 -29.69 12.04
CA SER A 408 -10.28 -28.35 11.44
C SER A 408 -11.43 -27.44 11.90
N ILE A 409 -12.63 -27.98 12.12
CA ILE A 409 -13.78 -27.26 12.71
C ILE A 409 -13.48 -26.89 14.16
N ILE A 410 -12.99 -27.82 14.97
CA ILE A 410 -12.60 -27.58 16.38
C ILE A 410 -11.57 -26.42 16.41
N LYS A 411 -10.52 -26.50 15.61
CA LYS A 411 -9.48 -25.46 15.52
C LYS A 411 -10.06 -24.10 15.11
N SER A 412 -10.91 -24.07 14.11
CA SER A 412 -11.56 -22.85 13.62
C SER A 412 -12.46 -22.20 14.67
N VAL A 413 -13.23 -22.99 15.42
CA VAL A 413 -14.06 -22.47 16.54
C VAL A 413 -13.19 -21.89 17.63
N VAL A 414 -12.13 -22.61 18.05
CA VAL A 414 -11.21 -22.13 19.10
C VAL A 414 -10.53 -20.83 18.67
N ASP A 415 -10.04 -20.74 17.43
CA ASP A 415 -9.38 -19.54 16.90
C ASP A 415 -10.33 -18.33 16.84
N LYS A 416 -11.59 -18.53 16.44
CA LYS A 416 -12.63 -17.49 16.46
C LYS A 416 -12.89 -16.91 17.84
N HIS A 417 -12.81 -17.75 18.86
CA HIS A 417 -12.98 -17.36 20.26
C HIS A 417 -11.66 -16.92 20.91
N GLN A 418 -10.61 -16.65 20.09
CA GLN A 418 -9.28 -16.24 20.54
C GLN A 418 -8.67 -17.20 21.58
N GLY A 419 -9.09 -18.45 21.52
CA GLY A 419 -8.59 -19.52 22.36
C GLY A 419 -7.34 -20.18 21.80
N LYS A 420 -6.84 -21.17 22.54
CA LYS A 420 -5.72 -22.02 22.12
C LYS A 420 -6.12 -23.49 22.25
N ILE A 421 -5.65 -24.31 21.31
CA ILE A 421 -5.81 -25.77 21.32
C ILE A 421 -4.46 -26.44 21.30
N PHE A 422 -4.27 -27.45 22.13
CA PHE A 422 -3.10 -28.30 22.19
C PHE A 422 -3.50 -29.76 22.16
N LEU A 423 -2.69 -30.58 21.47
CA LEU A 423 -2.81 -32.04 21.43
C LEU A 423 -1.60 -32.66 22.15
N GLU A 424 -1.86 -33.41 23.19
CA GLU A 424 -0.86 -34.01 24.05
C GLU A 424 -1.14 -35.50 24.20
N ASP A 425 -0.20 -36.26 24.77
CA ASP A 425 -0.45 -37.65 25.15
C ASP A 425 -1.28 -37.69 26.39
N SER A 426 -2.35 -38.54 26.38
CA SER A 426 -3.19 -38.77 27.54
C SER A 426 -2.45 -39.67 28.56
N LYS A 427 -2.73 -39.44 29.84
CA LYS A 427 -2.26 -40.34 30.92
C LYS A 427 -2.79 -41.74 30.78
N PHE A 428 -3.82 -41.96 29.94
CA PHE A 428 -4.43 -43.28 29.66
C PHE A 428 -3.84 -43.91 28.36
N GLY A 429 -2.83 -43.30 27.74
CA GLY A 429 -2.17 -43.81 26.53
C GLY A 429 -2.82 -43.34 25.23
N GLY A 430 -3.90 -42.56 25.26
CA GLY A 430 -4.59 -42.01 24.12
C GLY A 430 -4.29 -40.55 23.84
N LEU A 431 -5.32 -39.80 23.43
CA LEU A 431 -5.22 -38.36 23.08
C LEU A 431 -5.71 -37.51 24.29
N LYS A 432 -4.97 -36.42 24.56
CA LYS A 432 -5.39 -35.31 25.39
C LYS A 432 -5.59 -34.08 24.55
N ILE A 433 -6.81 -33.55 24.50
CA ILE A 433 -7.17 -32.27 23.89
C ILE A 433 -7.24 -31.24 25.02
N LYS A 434 -6.38 -30.22 24.95
CA LYS A 434 -6.41 -29.09 25.89
C LYS A 434 -6.86 -27.84 25.17
N LEU A 435 -7.96 -27.22 25.65
CA LEU A 435 -8.53 -25.98 25.15
C LEU A 435 -8.37 -24.92 26.23
N ILE A 436 -7.95 -23.70 25.80
CA ILE A 436 -7.79 -22.55 26.69
C ILE A 436 -8.54 -21.38 26.08
N PHE A 437 -9.51 -20.82 26.80
CA PHE A 437 -10.20 -19.59 26.43
C PHE A 437 -9.88 -18.49 27.45
N LYS A 438 -9.96 -17.23 27.00
CA LYS A 438 -9.88 -16.09 27.93
C LYS A 438 -11.19 -15.97 28.70
N ASN A 439 -11.07 -15.60 29.99
CA ASN A 439 -12.22 -15.40 30.87
C ASN A 439 -12.96 -14.09 30.51
#